data_d69b2532002d8997c512e9a97257bd0d
#
_entry.id   d69b2532002d8997c512e9a97257bd0d
#
_cell.length_a   1.000
_cell.length_b   1.000
_cell.length_c   1.000
_cell.angle_alpha   90.00
_cell.angle_beta   90.00
_cell.angle_gamma   90.00
#
_symmetry.space_group_name_H-M   'P 1'
#
loop_
_entity.id
_entity.type
_entity.pdbx_description
1 polymer ?
#
loop_
_entity_poly.entity_id
_entity_poly.type
_entity_poly.pdbx_seq_one_letter_code
_entity_poly.pdbx_strand_id
1 'polypeptide(L)'
;LTPFLNEYNFISNWAALNHSTKKQYLAKNDFEKLDFLNTLLGENLIFLARELGSKLNNNIFSKISVDTLIPAKTEQRNWGLFQSKLFLNVKLPNYIGLGNGITGGFGAIENSSSEVTDFEPETTFNDLHKMSIKSKPVIEDNNFSSSLIEFDPDKVSKPKLLKKRRPKRKKEFIKKSLRTQKNNSSKSKNKS
;
A
#
# COMPACT_ATOMS: atom_id res chain seq x y z
N LEU A 1 1.68 -5.53 -19.10
CA LEU A 1 3.08 -5.75 -18.70
C LEU A 1 4.00 -5.42 -19.85
N THR A 2 5.18 -4.87 -19.52
CA THR A 2 6.24 -4.50 -20.47
C THR A 2 7.50 -5.31 -20.15
N PRO A 3 8.38 -5.57 -21.14
CA PRO A 3 9.65 -6.22 -20.89
C PRO A 3 10.72 -5.28 -20.30
N PHE A 4 10.37 -4.04 -20.01
CA PHE A 4 11.22 -3.02 -19.42
C PHE A 4 10.52 -2.34 -18.23
N LEU A 5 11.27 -1.60 -17.44
CA LEU A 5 10.74 -0.87 -16.30
C LEU A 5 10.26 0.53 -16.72
N ASN A 6 9.03 0.86 -16.37
CA ASN A 6 8.49 2.21 -16.50
C ASN A 6 8.74 2.96 -15.19
N GLU A 7 9.16 4.21 -15.26
CA GLU A 7 9.35 5.07 -14.09
C GLU A 7 8.08 5.86 -13.79
N TYR A 8 7.72 5.92 -12.51
CA TYR A 8 6.61 6.71 -11.98
C TYR A 8 7.06 7.50 -10.76
N ASN A 9 6.53 8.70 -10.60
CA ASN A 9 6.68 9.50 -9.39
C ASN A 9 5.38 9.48 -8.58
N PHE A 10 5.49 9.40 -7.26
CA PHE A 10 4.37 9.73 -6.41
C PHE A 10 4.20 11.26 -6.36
N ILE A 11 3.10 11.78 -6.90
CA ILE A 11 2.73 13.20 -6.84
C ILE A 11 2.06 13.57 -5.52
N SER A 12 1.62 12.59 -4.75
CA SER A 12 1.20 12.74 -3.37
C SER A 12 1.88 11.68 -2.51
N ASN A 13 2.08 11.96 -1.23
CA ASN A 13 2.76 11.04 -0.32
C ASN A 13 2.15 9.64 -0.37
N TRP A 14 2.99 8.64 -0.53
CA TRP A 14 2.57 7.24 -0.49
C TRP A 14 2.36 6.77 0.94
N ALA A 15 1.13 6.46 1.31
CA ALA A 15 0.81 5.84 2.59
C ALA A 15 1.11 4.33 2.55
N ALA A 16 2.40 3.97 2.58
CA ALA A 16 2.86 2.59 2.49
C ALA A 16 2.49 1.78 3.74
N LEU A 17 2.71 2.38 4.92
CA LEU A 17 2.62 1.66 6.18
C LEU A 17 1.31 1.96 6.91
N ASN A 18 0.56 0.91 7.25
CA ASN A 18 -0.53 0.97 8.22
C ASN A 18 -0.01 0.66 9.63
N HIS A 19 -0.90 0.65 10.63
CA HIS A 19 -0.52 0.38 12.02
C HIS A 19 0.25 -0.95 12.22
N SER A 20 -0.10 -2.00 11.51
CA SER A 20 0.54 -3.32 11.63
C SER A 20 1.88 -3.37 10.90
N THR A 21 1.91 -2.95 9.64
CA THR A 21 3.12 -2.98 8.80
C THR A 21 4.17 -2.00 9.30
N LYS A 22 3.77 -0.89 9.93
CA LYS A 22 4.70 0.07 10.54
C LYS A 22 5.53 -0.54 11.68
N LYS A 23 4.92 -1.39 12.52
CA LYS A 23 5.67 -2.10 13.58
C LYS A 23 6.72 -3.04 12.98
N GLN A 24 6.34 -3.78 11.93
CA GLN A 24 7.26 -4.68 11.24
C GLN A 24 8.41 -3.92 10.57
N TYR A 25 8.08 -2.80 9.91
CA TYR A 25 9.06 -1.93 9.25
C TYR A 25 10.11 -1.39 10.23
N LEU A 26 9.68 -0.87 11.38
CA LEU A 26 10.57 -0.28 12.38
C LEU A 26 11.51 -1.29 13.05
N ALA A 27 11.17 -2.57 13.01
CA ALA A 27 12.01 -3.66 13.55
C ALA A 27 13.11 -4.13 12.58
N LYS A 28 13.15 -3.61 11.35
CA LYS A 28 14.07 -4.02 10.29
C LYS A 28 15.30 -3.11 10.22
N ASN A 29 16.42 -3.67 9.72
CA ASN A 29 17.57 -2.86 9.33
C ASN A 29 17.25 -2.08 8.03
N ASP A 30 18.12 -1.16 7.63
CA ASP A 30 17.83 -0.23 6.54
C ASP A 30 17.71 -0.90 5.17
N PHE A 31 18.51 -1.92 4.88
CA PHE A 31 18.37 -2.71 3.65
C PHE A 31 17.06 -3.49 3.61
N GLU A 32 16.70 -4.13 4.72
CA GLU A 32 15.44 -4.85 4.85
C GLU A 32 14.23 -3.92 4.80
N LYS A 33 14.35 -2.67 5.26
CA LYS A 33 13.30 -1.65 5.13
C LYS A 33 12.98 -1.34 3.68
N LEU A 34 14.01 -1.20 2.84
CA LEU A 34 13.86 -0.93 1.42
C LEU A 34 13.13 -2.08 0.71
N ASP A 35 13.58 -3.30 0.91
CA ASP A 35 12.94 -4.49 0.30
C ASP A 35 11.54 -4.74 0.86
N PHE A 36 11.29 -4.39 2.12
CA PHE A 36 9.97 -4.45 2.72
C PHE A 36 8.99 -3.45 2.06
N LEU A 37 9.43 -2.21 1.81
CA LEU A 37 8.62 -1.22 1.09
C LEU A 37 8.31 -1.69 -0.33
N ASN A 38 9.30 -2.25 -1.03
CA ASN A 38 9.11 -2.79 -2.37
C ASN A 38 8.14 -3.99 -2.38
N THR A 39 8.21 -4.85 -1.35
CA THR A 39 7.26 -5.96 -1.17
C THR A 39 5.82 -5.43 -1.02
N LEU A 40 5.61 -4.41 -0.20
CA LEU A 40 4.29 -3.78 -0.05
C LEU A 40 3.79 -3.15 -1.35
N LEU A 41 4.69 -2.57 -2.15
CA LEU A 41 4.36 -2.04 -3.46
C LEU A 41 3.88 -3.14 -4.41
N GLY A 42 4.64 -4.24 -4.54
CA GLY A 42 4.27 -5.38 -5.38
C GLY A 42 2.93 -6.01 -4.98
N GLU A 43 2.68 -6.17 -3.68
CA GLU A 43 1.40 -6.64 -3.17
C GLU A 43 0.24 -5.68 -3.53
N ASN A 44 0.45 -4.37 -3.44
CA ASN A 44 -0.55 -3.36 -3.82
C ASN A 44 -0.86 -3.41 -5.32
N LEU A 45 0.15 -3.61 -6.17
CA LEU A 45 -0.03 -3.74 -7.62
C LEU A 45 -0.85 -4.98 -7.99
N ILE A 46 -0.53 -6.12 -7.39
CA ILE A 46 -1.27 -7.38 -7.63
C ILE A 46 -2.70 -7.26 -7.11
N PHE A 47 -2.90 -6.62 -5.95
CA PHE A 47 -4.23 -6.34 -5.43
C PHE A 47 -5.02 -5.44 -6.39
N LEU A 48 -4.43 -4.34 -6.86
CA LEU A 48 -5.05 -3.41 -7.80
C LEU A 48 -5.46 -4.12 -9.11
N ALA A 49 -4.57 -4.94 -9.69
CA ALA A 49 -4.87 -5.70 -10.90
C ALA A 49 -6.06 -6.64 -10.70
N ARG A 50 -6.14 -7.32 -9.54
CA ARG A 50 -7.27 -8.21 -9.20
C ARG A 50 -8.59 -7.45 -9.04
N GLU A 51 -8.58 -6.28 -8.38
CA GLU A 51 -9.77 -5.43 -8.22
C GLU A 51 -10.28 -4.90 -9.57
N LEU A 52 -9.36 -4.61 -10.50
CA LEU A 52 -9.70 -4.20 -11.87
C LEU A 52 -10.08 -5.38 -12.80
N GLY A 53 -10.08 -6.61 -12.30
CA GLY A 53 -10.35 -7.80 -13.09
C GLY A 53 -9.27 -8.12 -14.13
N SER A 54 -8.09 -7.53 -14.02
CA SER A 54 -6.97 -7.75 -14.93
C SER A 54 -6.25 -9.05 -14.58
N LYS A 55 -6.07 -9.93 -15.57
CA LYS A 55 -5.22 -11.11 -15.43
C LYS A 55 -3.76 -10.72 -15.71
N LEU A 56 -2.90 -11.06 -14.77
CA LEU A 56 -1.46 -10.90 -14.91
C LEU A 56 -0.89 -12.26 -15.35
N ASN A 57 -0.49 -12.34 -16.62
CA ASN A 57 0.00 -13.61 -17.21
C ASN A 57 1.50 -13.83 -17.00
N ASN A 58 2.23 -12.82 -16.52
CA ASN A 58 3.66 -12.87 -16.25
C ASN A 58 3.95 -12.23 -14.89
N ASN A 59 5.17 -12.46 -14.40
CA ASN A 59 5.64 -11.90 -13.15
C ASN A 59 5.76 -10.36 -13.22
N ILE A 60 5.49 -9.73 -12.09
CA ILE A 60 5.69 -8.29 -11.90
C ILE A 60 7.10 -8.07 -11.35
N PHE A 61 7.81 -7.14 -11.95
CA PHE A 61 9.08 -6.65 -11.44
C PHE A 61 8.91 -5.24 -10.91
N SER A 62 9.37 -5.00 -9.71
CA SER A 62 9.33 -3.67 -9.12
C SER A 62 10.61 -3.31 -8.38
N LYS A 63 10.93 -2.04 -8.40
CA LYS A 63 11.96 -1.39 -7.60
C LYS A 63 11.41 -0.07 -7.09
N ILE A 64 11.75 0.31 -5.87
CA ILE A 64 11.36 1.59 -5.27
C ILE A 64 12.59 2.38 -4.86
N SER A 65 12.53 3.69 -5.04
CA SER A 65 13.48 4.64 -4.47
C SER A 65 12.72 5.60 -3.56
N VAL A 66 13.23 5.83 -2.35
CA VAL A 66 12.64 6.73 -1.36
C VAL A 66 13.64 7.80 -0.93
N ASP A 67 13.17 9.00 -0.61
CA ASP A 67 14.02 10.10 -0.18
C ASP A 67 14.55 9.89 1.25
N THR A 68 13.84 9.11 2.06
CA THR A 68 14.22 8.82 3.45
C THR A 68 13.64 7.50 3.93
N LEU A 69 14.34 6.84 4.86
CA LEU A 69 13.85 5.65 5.56
C LEU A 69 13.01 5.99 6.80
N ILE A 70 12.90 7.27 7.14
CA ILE A 70 12.06 7.72 8.27
C ILE A 70 10.68 8.11 7.75
N PRO A 71 9.63 7.32 8.06
CA PRO A 71 8.30 7.62 7.55
C PRO A 71 7.72 8.90 8.18
N ALA A 72 7.21 9.79 7.35
CA ALA A 72 6.42 10.91 7.82
C ALA A 72 5.11 10.42 8.48
N LYS A 73 4.60 11.18 9.46
CA LYS A 73 3.38 10.84 10.21
C LYS A 73 2.19 11.59 9.64
N THR A 74 1.01 10.97 9.71
CA THR A 74 -0.26 11.68 9.51
C THR A 74 -0.87 12.04 10.86
N GLU A 75 -1.50 13.20 10.98
CA GLU A 75 -2.18 13.63 12.21
C GLU A 75 -3.36 12.73 12.58
N GLN A 76 -4.12 12.28 11.59
CA GLN A 76 -5.38 11.55 11.82
C GLN A 76 -5.25 10.04 11.90
N ARG A 77 -4.14 9.47 11.39
CA ARG A 77 -3.96 8.01 11.31
C ARG A 77 -2.49 7.67 11.56
N ASN A 78 -2.24 6.58 12.27
CA ASN A 78 -0.87 6.13 12.54
C ASN A 78 -0.23 5.44 11.32
N TRP A 79 -0.30 6.09 10.16
CA TRP A 79 0.34 5.63 8.94
C TRP A 79 1.78 6.12 8.83
N GLY A 80 2.59 5.43 8.03
CA GLY A 80 3.89 5.88 7.59
C GLY A 80 3.83 6.29 6.13
N LEU A 81 4.24 7.53 5.86
CA LEU A 81 4.22 8.14 4.54
C LEU A 81 5.62 8.25 3.99
N PHE A 82 5.74 8.09 2.67
CA PHE A 82 6.99 8.27 1.94
C PHE A 82 6.76 9.10 0.67
N GLN A 83 7.76 9.92 0.33
CA GLN A 83 7.94 10.42 -1.02
C GLN A 83 8.84 9.43 -1.76
N SER A 84 8.46 9.03 -2.96
CA SER A 84 9.18 7.94 -3.63
C SER A 84 8.96 7.92 -5.14
N LYS A 85 9.89 7.25 -5.81
CA LYS A 85 9.81 6.86 -7.22
C LYS A 85 9.65 5.36 -7.35
N LEU A 86 8.96 4.93 -8.37
CA LEU A 86 8.69 3.54 -8.67
C LEU A 86 9.25 3.17 -10.03
N PHE A 87 9.78 1.96 -10.14
CA PHE A 87 10.21 1.36 -11.40
C PHE A 87 9.48 0.03 -11.56
N LEU A 88 8.62 -0.07 -12.56
CA LEU A 88 7.67 -1.17 -12.71
C LEU A 88 7.62 -1.66 -14.15
N ASN A 89 7.55 -2.97 -14.36
CA ASN A 89 7.23 -3.53 -15.67
C ASN A 89 5.71 -3.55 -15.97
N VAL A 90 4.95 -2.73 -15.28
CA VAL A 90 3.50 -2.56 -15.45
C VAL A 90 3.23 -1.16 -15.96
N LYS A 91 2.50 -1.04 -17.08
CA LYS A 91 2.02 0.25 -17.55
C LYS A 91 0.75 0.62 -16.78
N LEU A 92 0.82 1.68 -15.99
CA LEU A 92 -0.27 2.20 -15.18
C LEU A 92 -0.75 3.54 -15.76
N PRO A 93 -2.05 3.86 -15.66
CA PRO A 93 -2.54 5.18 -15.99
C PRO A 93 -2.04 6.22 -14.98
N ASN A 94 -1.87 7.46 -15.41
CA ASN A 94 -1.58 8.58 -14.52
C ASN A 94 -2.72 8.78 -13.50
N TYR A 95 -2.36 9.28 -12.34
CA TYR A 95 -3.26 9.63 -11.24
C TYR A 95 -3.98 8.43 -10.59
N ILE A 96 -3.58 7.20 -10.93
CA ILE A 96 -4.04 6.04 -10.17
C ILE A 96 -3.40 6.06 -8.77
N GLY A 97 -4.16 5.63 -7.77
CA GLY A 97 -3.69 5.57 -6.38
C GLY A 97 -3.13 4.19 -6.01
N LEU A 98 -2.01 4.18 -5.29
CA LEU A 98 -1.40 2.97 -4.71
C LEU A 98 -1.26 3.10 -3.19
N GLY A 99 -1.49 2.02 -2.46
CA GLY A 99 -1.31 1.96 -1.01
C GLY A 99 -2.56 2.26 -0.19
N ASN A 100 -2.37 2.79 1.02
CA ASN A 100 -3.46 3.10 1.92
C ASN A 100 -3.99 4.53 1.70
N GLY A 101 -5.29 4.73 1.91
CA GLY A 101 -5.89 6.07 1.94
C GLY A 101 -6.05 6.76 0.60
N ILE A 102 -6.14 6.02 -0.49
CA ILE A 102 -6.33 6.54 -1.86
C ILE A 102 -7.51 7.52 -1.92
N THR A 103 -8.63 7.20 -1.27
CA THR A 103 -9.81 8.09 -1.19
C THR A 103 -9.56 9.38 -0.39
N GLY A 104 -8.46 9.45 0.36
CA GLY A 104 -8.00 10.65 1.08
C GLY A 104 -6.88 11.40 0.35
N GLY A 105 -6.63 11.09 -0.92
CA GLY A 105 -5.64 11.79 -1.75
C GLY A 105 -4.20 11.29 -1.60
N PHE A 106 -3.99 10.13 -0.98
CA PHE A 106 -2.66 9.55 -0.84
C PHE A 106 -2.33 8.60 -1.99
N GLY A 107 -1.04 8.54 -2.33
CA GLY A 107 -0.49 7.53 -3.22
C GLY A 107 -0.80 7.70 -4.70
N ALA A 108 -1.21 8.89 -5.15
CA ALA A 108 -1.38 9.16 -6.57
C ALA A 108 -0.02 9.17 -7.28
N ILE A 109 0.04 8.50 -8.45
CA ILE A 109 1.25 8.39 -9.26
C ILE A 109 1.08 9.06 -10.61
N GLU A 110 2.20 9.49 -11.18
CA GLU A 110 2.32 10.01 -12.54
C GLU A 110 3.51 9.37 -13.24
N ASN A 111 3.34 9.01 -14.50
CA ASN A 111 4.45 8.52 -15.31
C ASN A 111 5.49 9.63 -15.46
N SER A 112 6.72 9.34 -15.11
CA SER A 112 7.85 10.21 -15.39
C SER A 112 8.06 10.22 -16.89
N SER A 113 7.59 11.29 -17.58
CA SER A 113 7.62 11.41 -19.05
C SER A 113 9.03 11.65 -19.65
N SER A 114 10.08 11.36 -18.92
CA SER A 114 11.32 11.06 -19.58
C SER A 114 11.09 9.72 -20.29
N GLU A 115 10.84 9.76 -21.60
CA GLU A 115 11.12 8.61 -22.44
C GLU A 115 12.52 8.16 -22.06
N VAL A 116 12.60 7.11 -21.24
CA VAL A 116 13.88 6.41 -21.00
C VAL A 116 14.15 5.66 -22.30
N THR A 117 14.56 6.44 -23.30
CA THR A 117 14.93 5.97 -24.63
C THR A 117 16.27 5.22 -24.63
N ASP A 118 16.90 5.06 -23.47
CA ASP A 118 18.18 4.35 -23.32
C ASP A 118 18.03 2.86 -22.96
N PHE A 119 16.83 2.32 -22.98
CA PHE A 119 16.68 0.88 -22.96
C PHE A 119 16.79 0.34 -24.36
N GLU A 120 17.84 -0.45 -24.61
CA GLU A 120 17.98 -1.18 -25.85
C GLU A 120 16.68 -1.94 -26.17
N PRO A 121 16.18 -1.89 -27.41
CA PRO A 121 14.86 -2.46 -27.78
C PRO A 121 14.75 -3.99 -27.63
N GLU A 122 15.77 -4.66 -27.14
CA GLU A 122 15.85 -6.12 -27.01
C GLU A 122 15.70 -6.62 -25.57
N THR A 123 15.38 -5.77 -24.57
CA THR A 123 15.18 -6.24 -23.20
C THR A 123 14.01 -7.21 -23.12
N THR A 124 14.27 -8.41 -22.63
CA THR A 124 13.28 -9.48 -22.47
C THR A 124 12.87 -9.66 -21.01
N PHE A 125 11.75 -10.36 -20.74
CA PHE A 125 11.38 -10.73 -19.36
C PHE A 125 12.46 -11.60 -18.70
N ASN A 126 13.22 -12.38 -19.47
CA ASN A 126 14.34 -13.17 -18.94
C ASN A 126 15.48 -12.27 -18.45
N ASP A 127 15.69 -11.13 -19.08
CA ASP A 127 16.72 -10.17 -18.64
C ASP A 127 16.30 -9.48 -17.36
N LEU A 128 15.03 -9.09 -17.20
CA LEU A 128 14.50 -8.60 -15.94
C LEU A 128 14.65 -9.63 -14.82
N HIS A 129 14.40 -10.92 -15.11
CA HIS A 129 14.61 -11.99 -14.13
C HIS A 129 16.08 -12.11 -13.72
N LYS A 130 17.03 -12.10 -14.67
CA LYS A 130 18.46 -12.10 -14.36
C LYS A 130 18.89 -10.88 -13.56
N MET A 131 18.34 -9.71 -13.87
CA MET A 131 18.60 -8.48 -13.15
C MET A 131 18.07 -8.56 -11.71
N SER A 132 16.89 -9.13 -11.48
CA SER A 132 16.34 -9.28 -10.12
C SER A 132 17.22 -10.16 -9.23
N ILE A 133 17.76 -11.24 -9.73
CA ILE A 133 18.65 -12.14 -8.98
C ILE A 133 19.95 -11.43 -8.56
N LYS A 134 20.46 -10.51 -9.37
CA LYS A 134 21.75 -9.82 -9.14
C LYS A 134 21.59 -8.49 -8.41
N SER A 135 20.39 -7.94 -8.37
CA SER A 135 20.16 -6.61 -7.77
C SER A 135 20.29 -6.65 -6.26
N LYS A 136 20.82 -5.56 -5.70
CA LYS A 136 20.92 -5.35 -4.25
C LYS A 136 20.34 -3.98 -3.91
N PRO A 137 19.83 -3.80 -2.68
CA PRO A 137 19.45 -2.48 -2.21
C PRO A 137 20.68 -1.56 -2.18
N VAL A 138 20.47 -0.28 -2.50
CA VAL A 138 21.51 0.75 -2.52
C VAL A 138 21.15 1.80 -1.48
N ILE A 139 22.12 2.17 -0.66
CA ILE A 139 22.04 3.27 0.31
C ILE A 139 23.23 4.17 0.04
N GLU A 140 22.96 5.27 -0.63
CA GLU A 140 23.92 6.34 -0.94
C GLU A 140 23.34 7.66 -0.44
N ASP A 141 24.17 8.73 -0.41
CA ASP A 141 23.77 10.06 0.05
C ASP A 141 22.42 10.50 -0.57
N ASN A 142 21.34 10.47 0.26
CA ASN A 142 19.97 10.82 -0.11
C ASN A 142 19.33 9.97 -1.23
N ASN A 143 19.85 8.76 -1.50
CA ASN A 143 19.28 7.82 -2.46
C ASN A 143 19.14 6.44 -1.82
N PHE A 144 17.92 6.11 -1.43
CA PHE A 144 17.57 4.83 -0.80
C PHE A 144 16.77 4.00 -1.79
N SER A 145 17.43 3.10 -2.50
CA SER A 145 16.80 2.25 -3.51
C SER A 145 16.76 0.78 -3.07
N SER A 146 15.61 0.12 -3.26
CA SER A 146 15.47 -1.32 -3.02
C SER A 146 16.18 -2.14 -4.09
N SER A 147 16.32 -3.45 -3.85
CA SER A 147 16.57 -4.41 -4.91
C SER A 147 15.42 -4.44 -5.93
N LEU A 148 15.68 -4.97 -7.13
CA LEU A 148 14.63 -5.30 -8.08
C LEU A 148 13.99 -6.62 -7.64
N ILE A 149 12.72 -6.61 -7.26
CA ILE A 149 12.01 -7.79 -6.76
C ILE A 149 11.04 -8.29 -7.83
N GLU A 150 11.04 -9.60 -8.01
CA GLU A 150 10.10 -10.31 -8.85
C GLU A 150 8.94 -10.87 -8.03
N PHE A 151 7.72 -10.63 -8.47
CA PHE A 151 6.49 -11.10 -7.84
C PHE A 151 5.73 -12.01 -8.78
N ASP A 152 5.46 -13.21 -8.29
CA ASP A 152 4.53 -14.15 -8.93
C ASP A 152 3.09 -13.78 -8.50
N PRO A 153 2.23 -13.34 -9.43
CA PRO A 153 0.87 -12.91 -9.09
C PRO A 153 0.02 -14.01 -8.44
N ASP A 154 0.32 -15.27 -8.71
CA ASP A 154 -0.44 -16.39 -8.18
C ASP A 154 -0.05 -16.74 -6.74
N LYS A 155 1.17 -16.43 -6.33
CA LYS A 155 1.69 -16.68 -4.98
C LYS A 155 1.31 -15.62 -3.96
N VAL A 156 0.98 -14.40 -4.40
CA VAL A 156 0.58 -13.33 -3.47
C VAL A 156 -0.82 -13.61 -2.91
N SER A 157 -0.91 -13.80 -1.61
CA SER A 157 -2.16 -14.08 -0.93
C SER A 157 -3.12 -12.87 -0.97
N LYS A 158 -4.42 -13.13 -1.10
CA LYS A 158 -5.43 -12.05 -0.98
C LYS A 158 -5.31 -11.39 0.41
N PRO A 159 -5.36 -10.06 0.50
CA PRO A 159 -5.38 -9.39 1.79
C PRO A 159 -6.57 -9.91 2.61
N LYS A 160 -6.33 -10.30 3.86
CA LYS A 160 -7.40 -10.73 4.76
C LYS A 160 -8.32 -9.53 4.97
N LEU A 161 -9.52 -9.57 4.37
CA LEU A 161 -10.55 -8.58 4.65
C LEU A 161 -10.80 -8.56 6.16
N LEU A 162 -10.47 -7.45 6.79
CA LEU A 162 -10.81 -7.22 8.19
C LEU A 162 -12.32 -7.38 8.32
N LYS A 163 -12.78 -8.47 8.93
CA LYS A 163 -14.21 -8.65 9.25
C LYS A 163 -14.68 -7.37 9.92
N LYS A 164 -15.57 -6.63 9.26
CA LYS A 164 -16.17 -5.42 9.85
C LYS A 164 -16.71 -5.80 11.22
N ARG A 165 -16.06 -5.37 12.29
CA ARG A 165 -16.61 -5.52 13.65
C ARG A 165 -17.95 -4.79 13.64
N ARG A 166 -19.04 -5.55 13.68
CA ARG A 166 -20.38 -4.98 13.86
C ARG A 166 -20.34 -4.12 15.12
N PRO A 167 -20.72 -2.84 15.06
CA PRO A 167 -20.69 -1.99 16.23
C PRO A 167 -21.65 -2.56 17.29
N LYS A 168 -21.11 -2.98 18.44
CA LYS A 168 -21.88 -3.48 19.59
C LYS A 168 -22.81 -2.41 20.23
N ARG A 169 -22.87 -1.21 19.68
CA ARG A 169 -23.48 -0.03 20.32
C ARG A 169 -25.02 0.01 20.33
N LYS A 170 -25.73 -0.77 19.54
CA LYS A 170 -27.20 -0.65 19.51
C LYS A 170 -27.94 -1.36 20.66
N LYS A 171 -27.37 -2.37 21.31
CA LYS A 171 -28.09 -3.09 22.36
C LYS A 171 -28.11 -2.40 23.73
N GLU A 172 -27.13 -1.56 24.06
CA GLU A 172 -27.09 -0.85 25.35
C GLU A 172 -28.02 0.37 25.38
N PHE A 173 -28.15 1.09 24.26
CA PHE A 173 -29.06 2.26 24.22
C PHE A 173 -30.54 1.86 24.35
N ILE A 174 -30.95 0.74 23.78
CA ILE A 174 -32.32 0.24 23.86
C ILE A 174 -32.64 -0.24 25.29
N LYS A 175 -31.67 -0.89 25.99
CA LYS A 175 -31.87 -1.29 27.39
C LYS A 175 -31.95 -0.12 28.35
N LYS A 176 -31.24 1.00 28.13
CA LYS A 176 -31.32 2.20 28.97
C LYS A 176 -32.65 2.93 28.76
N SER A 177 -33.14 3.08 27.55
CA SER A 177 -34.43 3.75 27.28
C SER A 177 -35.64 2.97 27.85
N LEU A 178 -35.63 1.64 27.79
CA LEU A 178 -36.68 0.81 28.36
C LEU A 178 -36.65 0.80 29.91
N ARG A 179 -35.51 0.98 30.56
CA ARG A 179 -35.42 1.13 32.03
C ARG A 179 -35.98 2.46 32.52
N THR A 180 -35.75 3.54 31.75
CA THR A 180 -36.25 4.89 32.09
C THR A 180 -37.78 4.96 31.98
N GLN A 181 -38.39 4.29 30.99
CA GLN A 181 -39.85 4.23 30.83
C GLN A 181 -40.54 3.40 31.94
N LYS A 182 -39.94 2.29 32.41
CA LYS A 182 -40.49 1.51 33.51
C LYS A 182 -40.46 2.24 34.85
N ASN A 183 -39.47 3.09 35.12
CA ASN A 183 -39.39 3.83 36.38
C ASN A 183 -40.33 5.05 36.42
N ASN A 184 -40.77 5.58 35.26
CA ASN A 184 -41.75 6.66 35.23
C ASN A 184 -43.21 6.16 35.33
N SER A 185 -43.51 4.93 34.93
CA SER A 185 -44.85 4.34 35.03
C SER A 185 -45.18 3.83 36.44
N SER A 186 -44.19 3.57 37.30
CA SER A 186 -44.40 3.16 38.70
C SER A 186 -44.57 4.33 39.67
N LYS A 187 -44.18 5.58 39.28
CA LYS A 187 -44.37 6.78 40.12
C LYS A 187 -45.73 7.43 39.99
N SER A 188 -46.53 7.12 38.98
CA SER A 188 -47.87 7.68 38.77
C SER A 188 -49.00 6.93 39.44
N LYS A 189 -48.73 5.75 40.06
CA LYS A 189 -49.74 4.92 40.75
C LYS A 189 -49.80 5.10 42.26
N ASN A 190 -49.00 5.96 42.86
CA ASN A 190 -48.99 6.23 44.31
C ASN A 190 -49.40 7.66 44.66
N LYS A 191 -50.28 8.30 43.88
CA LYS A 191 -50.96 9.55 44.23
C LYS A 191 -52.44 9.39 43.88
N SER A 192 -53.17 8.71 44.70
CA SER A 192 -54.63 8.76 44.83
C SER A 192 -54.99 8.36 46.27
#